data_33f7b1060635fcc596c90b13fbce2a08
#
_entry.id   33f7b1060635fcc596c90b13fbce2a08
#
_cell.length_a   1.000
_cell.length_b   1.000
_cell.length_c   1.000
_cell.angle_alpha   90.00
_cell.angle_beta   90.00
_cell.angle_gamma   90.00
#
_symmetry.space_group_name_H-M   'P 1'
#
loop_
_entity.id
_entity.type
_entity.pdbx_description
1 polymer ?
#
loop_
_entity_poly.entity_id
_entity_poly.type
_entity_poly.pdbx_seq_one_letter_code
_entity_poly.pdbx_strand_id
1 'polypeptide(L)'
;MQDTPSLLETGISGEAGEPPSAFTAQIEIREEEQCDAEEPPSLSLLPAADETGDLVPEPARLVIHYTRFISSPKTRSFRKRHFPGATAAEWNDWKWQLRNRIRDAAPLSAIIRLSEDERRALDARNGAMPFSITPYYAGLLEYDNPAQSIRRTVVPVTAELFSSKGEAEDPLGEESDSPVPGLVHRYPDRALFLVTDFCSTYCRYCTRSRMVGRSSGESCSRRQWEKALAYIEAVPKIRDVLLSGGDPLTLPDDELEWLLMRLRRIPHVEIVRIGTKVPMVLPQRITSNLTRMLKRYHPLWVNIHCTHPDELTAEAVEACARLSDAGIPLGSQTV
;
A
#
# COMPACT_ATOMS: atom_id res chain seq x y z
N MET A 1 -28.76 68.23 -8.73
CA MET A 1 -30.07 68.02 -8.12
C MET A 1 -30.17 66.57 -7.86
N GLN A 2 -29.94 66.31 -6.59
CA GLN A 2 -30.79 65.50 -5.69
C GLN A 2 -30.56 64.01 -5.91
N ASP A 3 -30.30 63.15 -4.96
CA ASP A 3 -29.95 63.26 -3.54
C ASP A 3 -29.38 61.88 -3.15
N THR A 4 -28.33 61.87 -2.42
CA THR A 4 -27.92 60.71 -1.59
C THR A 4 -28.83 60.69 -0.36
N PRO A 5 -29.07 59.54 0.23
CA PRO A 5 -28.97 59.45 1.68
C PRO A 5 -27.95 58.39 2.15
N SER A 6 -27.06 58.89 2.98
CA SER A 6 -26.30 58.25 4.02
C SER A 6 -27.21 57.54 5.03
N LEU A 7 -26.64 56.53 5.71
CA LEU A 7 -26.90 56.05 7.07
C LEU A 7 -27.02 54.52 7.08
N LEU A 8 -26.48 53.74 7.95
CA LEU A 8 -26.09 53.90 9.35
C LEU A 8 -25.03 52.81 9.66
N GLU A 9 -24.02 53.20 10.39
CA GLU A 9 -23.20 52.30 11.18
C GLU A 9 -24.06 51.67 12.27
N THR A 10 -24.09 50.36 12.32
CA THR A 10 -24.37 49.62 13.55
C THR A 10 -23.23 48.66 13.80
N GLY A 11 -22.37 49.02 14.73
CA GLY A 11 -21.38 48.13 15.32
C GLY A 11 -22.06 46.95 16.02
N ILE A 12 -21.62 45.77 15.67
CA ILE A 12 -21.82 44.59 16.50
C ILE A 12 -20.43 44.07 16.80
N SER A 13 -19.96 44.36 18.00
CA SER A 13 -18.85 43.68 18.64
C SER A 13 -19.30 42.24 18.91
N GLY A 14 -18.85 41.32 18.07
CA GLY A 14 -18.98 39.89 18.30
C GLY A 14 -17.67 39.37 18.87
N GLU A 15 -17.67 39.08 20.16
CA GLU A 15 -16.60 38.39 20.85
C GLU A 15 -16.30 37.07 20.13
N ALA A 16 -15.01 36.82 19.87
CA ALA A 16 -14.51 35.57 19.40
C ALA A 16 -14.73 34.51 20.48
N GLY A 17 -15.76 33.69 20.29
CA GLY A 17 -15.96 32.50 21.14
C GLY A 17 -14.85 31.50 20.93
N GLU A 18 -14.17 31.14 22.01
CA GLU A 18 -13.23 30.02 22.06
C GLU A 18 -13.92 28.71 21.64
N PRO A 19 -13.20 27.80 20.96
CA PRO A 19 -13.73 26.48 20.66
C PRO A 19 -14.00 25.69 21.94
N PRO A 20 -15.06 24.85 22.01
CA PRO A 20 -15.40 24.13 23.22
C PRO A 20 -14.26 23.20 23.62
N SER A 21 -13.82 23.32 24.86
CA SER A 21 -12.81 22.50 25.51
C SER A 21 -13.20 21.04 25.49
N ALA A 22 -12.15 20.22 25.35
CA ALA A 22 -12.09 18.78 25.36
C ALA A 22 -13.15 18.09 26.24
N PHE A 23 -13.82 17.12 25.66
CA PHE A 23 -14.60 16.11 26.34
C PHE A 23 -13.65 15.29 27.24
N THR A 24 -13.60 15.62 28.52
CA THR A 24 -12.95 14.77 29.52
C THR A 24 -13.95 13.68 29.91
N ALA A 25 -13.84 12.52 29.25
CA ALA A 25 -14.52 11.34 29.73
C ALA A 25 -13.87 10.95 31.07
N GLN A 26 -14.60 11.11 32.15
CA GLN A 26 -14.25 10.52 33.44
C GLN A 26 -14.42 9.01 33.32
N ILE A 27 -13.29 8.31 33.23
CA ILE A 27 -13.24 6.86 33.39
C ILE A 27 -13.36 6.61 34.91
N GLU A 28 -14.51 6.14 35.37
CA GLU A 28 -14.64 5.53 36.69
C GLU A 28 -13.79 4.26 36.70
N ILE A 29 -12.68 4.32 37.41
CA ILE A 29 -11.88 3.15 37.73
C ILE A 29 -12.67 2.38 38.81
N ARG A 30 -13.27 1.27 38.40
CA ARG A 30 -13.75 0.26 39.38
C ARG A 30 -12.53 -0.34 40.02
N GLU A 31 -12.54 -0.36 41.37
CA GLU A 31 -11.53 -1.02 42.17
C GLU A 31 -11.35 -2.47 41.75
N GLU A 32 -10.07 -2.83 41.50
CA GLU A 32 -9.66 -4.14 41.08
C GLU A 32 -9.96 -5.17 42.16
N GLU A 33 -10.74 -6.20 41.80
CA GLU A 33 -10.68 -7.47 42.52
C GLU A 33 -9.24 -8.01 42.33
N GLN A 34 -8.56 -8.24 43.44
CA GLN A 34 -7.28 -8.93 43.50
C GLN A 34 -7.38 -10.28 42.82
N CYS A 35 -6.98 -10.37 41.57
CA CYS A 35 -6.58 -11.64 40.96
C CYS A 35 -5.17 -11.94 41.50
N ASP A 36 -5.06 -13.05 42.22
CA ASP A 36 -3.78 -13.62 42.59
C ASP A 36 -2.94 -13.80 41.34
N ALA A 37 -1.91 -12.94 41.18
CA ALA A 37 -0.96 -13.05 40.15
C ALA A 37 -0.08 -14.27 40.40
N GLU A 38 -0.38 -15.38 39.72
CA GLU A 38 0.64 -16.40 39.52
C GLU A 38 1.81 -15.75 38.76
N GLU A 39 2.96 -15.69 39.39
CA GLU A 39 4.20 -15.25 38.75
C GLU A 39 4.41 -16.04 37.46
N PRO A 40 4.77 -15.37 36.34
CA PRO A 40 5.15 -16.08 35.13
C PRO A 40 6.32 -17.01 35.46
N PRO A 41 6.34 -18.25 34.95
CA PRO A 41 7.40 -19.19 35.26
C PRO A 41 8.75 -18.55 35.00
N SER A 42 9.57 -18.46 36.04
CA SER A 42 10.91 -17.89 35.98
C SER A 42 11.69 -18.60 34.89
N LEU A 43 12.30 -17.82 34.01
CA LEU A 43 13.32 -18.24 33.04
C LEU A 43 14.62 -18.64 33.81
N SER A 44 14.49 -19.63 34.66
CA SER A 44 15.61 -20.31 35.30
C SER A 44 15.66 -21.71 34.76
N LEU A 45 16.84 -22.00 34.23
CA LEU A 45 17.35 -23.31 33.82
C LEU A 45 17.55 -23.44 32.29
N LEU A 46 18.56 -22.71 31.83
CA LEU A 46 19.44 -23.34 30.89
C LEU A 46 20.15 -24.47 31.69
N PRO A 47 20.07 -25.72 31.29
CA PRO A 47 20.87 -26.76 31.93
C PRO A 47 22.34 -26.39 31.72
N ALA A 48 23.10 -26.44 32.81
CA ALA A 48 24.55 -26.32 32.76
C ALA A 48 25.07 -27.35 31.74
N ALA A 49 26.04 -26.90 30.92
CA ALA A 49 26.69 -27.76 29.96
C ALA A 49 27.19 -29.03 30.68
N ASP A 50 26.77 -30.19 30.20
CA ASP A 50 27.33 -31.46 30.60
C ASP A 50 28.79 -31.50 30.16
N GLU A 51 29.69 -31.90 31.05
CA GLU A 51 31.14 -31.94 30.83
C GLU A 51 31.58 -33.06 29.85
N THR A 52 30.65 -33.67 29.12
CA THR A 52 30.93 -34.79 28.21
C THR A 52 31.15 -34.40 26.75
N GLY A 53 31.30 -33.13 26.42
CA GLY A 53 31.81 -32.71 25.09
C GLY A 53 31.01 -33.18 23.86
N ASP A 54 29.84 -33.77 24.02
CA ASP A 54 28.99 -34.16 22.93
C ASP A 54 28.26 -32.92 22.37
N LEU A 55 28.44 -32.67 21.09
CA LEU A 55 27.76 -31.60 20.35
C LEU A 55 26.25 -31.76 20.51
N VAL A 56 25.64 -30.88 21.31
CA VAL A 56 24.19 -30.74 21.32
C VAL A 56 23.77 -30.49 19.88
N PRO A 57 22.94 -31.38 19.26
CA PRO A 57 22.50 -31.14 17.90
C PRO A 57 21.77 -29.80 17.86
N GLU A 58 22.22 -28.89 17.00
CA GLU A 58 21.47 -27.65 16.77
C GLU A 58 20.01 -27.98 16.55
N PRO A 59 19.08 -27.27 17.21
CA PRO A 59 17.66 -27.50 16.99
C PRO A 59 17.41 -27.38 15.50
N ALA A 60 16.89 -28.45 14.89
CA ALA A 60 16.60 -28.50 13.48
C ALA A 60 15.79 -27.22 13.13
N ARG A 61 16.44 -26.26 12.46
CA ARG A 61 15.75 -25.09 11.93
C ARG A 61 14.65 -25.62 11.04
N LEU A 62 13.41 -25.49 11.48
CA LEU A 62 12.25 -25.77 10.66
C LEU A 62 12.24 -24.75 9.53
N VAL A 63 12.97 -25.07 8.44
CA VAL A 63 12.92 -24.29 7.21
C VAL A 63 11.59 -24.61 6.57
N ILE A 64 10.57 -23.80 6.90
CA ILE A 64 9.28 -23.88 6.20
C ILE A 64 9.56 -23.46 4.76
N HIS A 65 9.75 -24.45 3.89
CA HIS A 65 9.81 -24.20 2.46
C HIS A 65 8.38 -23.91 1.98
N TYR A 66 8.04 -22.64 1.83
CA TYR A 66 6.84 -22.22 1.12
C TYR A 66 6.99 -22.55 -0.37
N THR A 67 6.95 -23.84 -0.69
CA THR A 67 7.13 -24.32 -2.07
C THR A 67 5.90 -24.10 -2.92
N ARG A 68 4.74 -23.78 -2.31
CA ARG A 68 3.48 -23.62 -3.02
C ARG A 68 2.67 -22.49 -2.41
N PHE A 69 2.22 -21.56 -3.24
CA PHE A 69 1.33 -20.49 -2.82
C PHE A 69 -0.06 -21.08 -2.47
N ILE A 70 -0.61 -20.68 -1.32
CA ILE A 70 -1.94 -21.14 -0.88
C ILE A 70 -3.00 -20.41 -1.69
N SER A 71 -3.90 -21.16 -2.33
CA SER A 71 -5.13 -20.62 -2.91
C SER A 71 -6.33 -21.12 -2.12
N SER A 72 -7.14 -20.20 -1.62
CA SER A 72 -8.36 -20.51 -0.86
C SER A 72 -9.39 -21.25 -1.72
N PRO A 73 -10.35 -21.97 -1.12
CA PRO A 73 -11.45 -22.58 -1.88
C PRO A 73 -12.25 -21.57 -2.70
N LYS A 74 -12.48 -20.36 -2.16
CA LYS A 74 -13.16 -19.26 -2.84
C LYS A 74 -12.40 -18.86 -4.11
N THR A 75 -11.10 -18.59 -3.97
CA THR A 75 -10.22 -18.23 -5.09
C THR A 75 -10.15 -19.32 -6.17
N ARG A 76 -10.06 -20.61 -5.76
CA ARG A 76 -10.04 -21.72 -6.70
C ARG A 76 -11.36 -21.85 -7.48
N SER A 77 -12.50 -21.67 -6.81
CA SER A 77 -13.81 -21.70 -7.45
C SER A 77 -13.99 -20.53 -8.42
N PHE A 78 -13.57 -19.33 -8.01
CA PHE A 78 -13.59 -18.14 -8.87
C PHE A 78 -12.73 -18.33 -10.12
N ARG A 79 -11.48 -18.80 -9.98
CA ARG A 79 -10.59 -19.10 -11.11
C ARG A 79 -11.24 -20.08 -12.09
N LYS A 80 -11.77 -21.21 -11.59
CA LYS A 80 -12.42 -22.22 -12.45
C LYS A 80 -13.61 -21.65 -13.22
N ARG A 81 -14.37 -20.73 -12.62
CA ARG A 81 -15.58 -20.14 -13.24
C ARG A 81 -15.23 -19.10 -14.29
N HIS A 82 -14.32 -18.17 -13.98
CA HIS A 82 -14.08 -16.98 -14.80
C HIS A 82 -12.80 -17.06 -15.65
N PHE A 83 -11.87 -17.94 -15.28
CA PHE A 83 -10.60 -18.17 -15.98
C PHE A 83 -10.35 -19.67 -16.19
N PRO A 84 -11.28 -20.42 -16.86
CA PRO A 84 -11.19 -21.87 -16.97
C PRO A 84 -9.94 -22.36 -17.72
N GLY A 85 -9.38 -21.54 -18.62
CA GLY A 85 -8.14 -21.84 -19.33
C GLY A 85 -6.87 -21.65 -18.50
N ALA A 86 -6.96 -20.99 -17.33
CA ALA A 86 -5.78 -20.77 -16.48
C ALA A 86 -5.49 -21.99 -15.59
N THR A 87 -4.30 -22.51 -15.67
CA THR A 87 -3.80 -23.55 -14.74
C THR A 87 -3.62 -22.98 -13.33
N ALA A 88 -3.48 -23.85 -12.32
CA ALA A 88 -3.18 -23.41 -10.96
C ALA A 88 -1.78 -22.74 -10.85
N ALA A 89 -0.83 -23.17 -11.67
CA ALA A 89 0.50 -22.61 -11.71
C ALA A 89 0.48 -21.18 -12.29
N GLU A 90 -0.20 -20.98 -13.42
CA GLU A 90 -0.37 -19.65 -14.02
C GLU A 90 -1.12 -18.69 -13.10
N TRP A 91 -2.21 -19.14 -12.47
CA TRP A 91 -2.95 -18.32 -11.51
C TRP A 91 -2.07 -17.82 -10.36
N ASN A 92 -1.15 -18.64 -9.90
CA ASN A 92 -0.21 -18.32 -8.83
C ASN A 92 1.07 -17.65 -9.33
N ASP A 93 1.22 -17.42 -10.63
CA ASP A 93 2.26 -16.56 -11.19
C ASP A 93 1.81 -15.10 -11.20
N TRP A 94 2.46 -14.25 -10.42
CA TRP A 94 2.15 -12.83 -10.35
C TRP A 94 2.27 -12.11 -11.71
N LYS A 95 3.18 -12.58 -12.58
CA LYS A 95 3.33 -12.03 -13.94
C LYS A 95 2.12 -12.38 -14.80
N TRP A 96 1.55 -13.59 -14.62
CA TRP A 96 0.29 -13.96 -15.26
C TRP A 96 -0.86 -13.05 -14.79
N GLN A 97 -0.97 -12.80 -13.48
CA GLN A 97 -1.98 -11.88 -12.91
C GLN A 97 -1.86 -10.48 -13.53
N LEU A 98 -0.63 -9.96 -13.70
CA LEU A 98 -0.40 -8.66 -14.32
C LEU A 98 -0.75 -8.64 -15.82
N ARG A 99 -0.44 -9.69 -16.58
CA ARG A 99 -0.78 -9.78 -17.99
C ARG A 99 -2.28 -9.88 -18.24
N ASN A 100 -3.00 -10.53 -17.33
CA ASN A 100 -4.44 -10.79 -17.45
C ASN A 100 -5.29 -9.81 -16.63
N ARG A 101 -4.78 -8.63 -16.31
CA ARG A 101 -5.55 -7.60 -15.60
C ARG A 101 -6.81 -7.22 -16.39
N ILE A 102 -7.89 -7.01 -15.67
CA ILE A 102 -9.15 -6.53 -16.21
C ILE A 102 -9.07 -5.02 -16.34
N ARG A 103 -9.23 -4.49 -17.55
CA ARG A 103 -9.03 -3.07 -17.88
C ARG A 103 -10.22 -2.41 -18.53
N ASP A 104 -11.26 -3.17 -18.80
CA ASP A 104 -12.42 -2.75 -19.60
C ASP A 104 -13.72 -3.26 -19.00
N ALA A 105 -14.82 -2.59 -19.36
CA ALA A 105 -16.16 -2.92 -18.90
C ALA A 105 -16.59 -4.34 -19.34
N ALA A 106 -16.24 -4.77 -20.55
CA ALA A 106 -16.69 -6.06 -21.09
C ALA A 106 -16.20 -7.26 -20.26
N PRO A 107 -14.88 -7.45 -20.01
CA PRO A 107 -14.41 -8.53 -19.15
C PRO A 107 -14.88 -8.38 -17.70
N LEU A 108 -15.05 -7.17 -17.19
CA LEU A 108 -15.56 -6.94 -15.84
C LEU A 108 -17.03 -7.36 -15.72
N SER A 109 -17.85 -7.07 -16.73
CA SER A 109 -19.28 -7.45 -16.76
C SER A 109 -19.50 -8.97 -16.76
N ALA A 110 -18.52 -9.76 -17.18
CA ALA A 110 -18.56 -11.22 -17.10
C ALA A 110 -18.35 -11.72 -15.66
N ILE A 111 -17.87 -10.86 -14.76
CA ILE A 111 -17.53 -11.20 -13.37
C ILE A 111 -18.55 -10.62 -12.40
N ILE A 112 -18.94 -9.34 -12.58
CA ILE A 112 -19.89 -8.63 -11.73
C ILE A 112 -20.98 -7.98 -12.55
N ARG A 113 -22.16 -7.78 -11.96
CA ARG A 113 -23.20 -6.94 -12.56
C ARG A 113 -22.85 -5.48 -12.36
N LEU A 114 -22.46 -4.80 -13.43
CA LEU A 114 -22.19 -3.36 -13.39
C LEU A 114 -23.50 -2.57 -13.23
N SER A 115 -23.50 -1.59 -12.35
CA SER A 115 -24.52 -0.55 -12.33
C SER A 115 -24.41 0.33 -13.58
N GLU A 116 -25.46 1.08 -13.89
CA GLU A 116 -25.45 2.04 -15.01
C GLU A 116 -24.38 3.11 -14.83
N ASP A 117 -24.17 3.57 -13.60
CA ASP A 117 -23.18 4.56 -13.25
C ASP A 117 -21.73 4.06 -13.48
N GLU A 118 -21.42 2.86 -12.99
CA GLU A 118 -20.13 2.20 -13.23
C GLU A 118 -19.85 1.96 -14.72
N ARG A 119 -20.87 1.54 -15.46
CA ARG A 119 -20.75 1.32 -16.91
C ARG A 119 -20.41 2.63 -17.64
N ARG A 120 -21.15 3.71 -17.35
CA ARG A 120 -20.87 5.03 -17.93
C ARG A 120 -19.47 5.52 -17.60
N ALA A 121 -19.03 5.34 -16.35
CA ALA A 121 -17.68 5.73 -15.93
C ALA A 121 -16.58 4.93 -16.64
N LEU A 122 -16.77 3.61 -16.83
CA LEU A 122 -15.84 2.75 -17.56
C LEU A 122 -15.79 3.07 -19.06
N ASP A 123 -16.92 3.50 -19.66
CA ASP A 123 -16.99 3.86 -21.08
C ASP A 123 -16.44 5.28 -21.33
N ALA A 124 -16.49 6.18 -20.33
CA ALA A 124 -16.05 7.57 -20.43
C ALA A 124 -14.52 7.67 -20.24
N ARG A 125 -13.73 7.24 -21.22
CA ARG A 125 -12.25 7.13 -21.12
C ARG A 125 -11.48 8.46 -21.19
N ASN A 126 -12.14 9.59 -21.44
CA ASN A 126 -11.48 10.86 -21.72
C ASN A 126 -10.88 11.49 -20.45
N GLY A 127 -9.57 11.33 -20.24
CA GLY A 127 -8.81 12.06 -19.20
C GLY A 127 -8.94 11.51 -17.78
N ALA A 128 -9.85 10.58 -17.53
CA ALA A 128 -10.01 9.95 -16.22
C ALA A 128 -8.82 9.03 -15.87
N MET A 129 -8.63 8.78 -14.59
CA MET A 129 -7.68 7.77 -14.11
C MET A 129 -7.99 6.41 -14.75
N PRO A 130 -7.00 5.68 -15.31
CA PRO A 130 -7.23 4.39 -15.94
C PRO A 130 -7.82 3.38 -14.94
N PHE A 131 -8.56 2.41 -15.48
CA PHE A 131 -9.09 1.28 -14.71
C PHE A 131 -8.23 0.04 -14.92
N SER A 132 -7.87 -0.63 -13.83
CA SER A 132 -7.20 -1.92 -13.89
C SER A 132 -7.30 -2.64 -12.55
N ILE A 133 -7.69 -3.93 -12.57
CA ILE A 133 -7.67 -4.81 -11.40
C ILE A 133 -7.08 -6.17 -11.77
N THR A 134 -6.40 -6.82 -10.82
CA THR A 134 -5.91 -8.19 -11.02
C THR A 134 -7.07 -9.19 -11.05
N PRO A 135 -6.95 -10.32 -11.80
CA PRO A 135 -7.93 -11.41 -11.72
C PRO A 135 -8.17 -11.91 -10.29
N TYR A 136 -7.11 -11.97 -9.47
CA TYR A 136 -7.23 -12.33 -8.07
C TYR A 136 -8.15 -11.38 -7.30
N TYR A 137 -7.89 -10.06 -7.38
CA TYR A 137 -8.66 -9.06 -6.65
C TYR A 137 -10.11 -8.95 -7.14
N ALA A 138 -10.34 -9.17 -8.45
CA ALA A 138 -11.68 -9.25 -9.01
C ALA A 138 -12.54 -10.35 -8.34
N GLY A 139 -11.90 -11.43 -7.86
CA GLY A 139 -12.55 -12.49 -7.11
C GLY A 139 -13.06 -12.11 -5.71
N LEU A 140 -12.71 -10.92 -5.23
CA LEU A 140 -13.20 -10.37 -3.96
C LEU A 140 -14.46 -9.52 -4.14
N LEU A 141 -14.76 -9.10 -5.39
CA LEU A 141 -15.89 -8.25 -5.67
C LEU A 141 -17.20 -9.05 -5.61
N GLU A 142 -18.22 -8.45 -5.02
CA GLU A 142 -19.56 -9.01 -4.99
C GLU A 142 -20.27 -8.79 -6.32
N TYR A 143 -20.97 -9.84 -6.78
CA TYR A 143 -21.60 -9.84 -8.09
C TYR A 143 -22.63 -8.72 -8.28
N ASP A 144 -23.49 -8.48 -7.30
CA ASP A 144 -24.66 -7.60 -7.41
C ASP A 144 -24.73 -6.56 -6.28
N ASN A 145 -23.56 -6.03 -5.86
CA ASN A 145 -23.50 -5.02 -4.79
C ASN A 145 -22.55 -3.87 -5.18
N PRO A 146 -23.02 -2.85 -5.89
CA PRO A 146 -22.22 -1.66 -6.20
C PRO A 146 -21.76 -0.87 -4.97
N ALA A 147 -22.44 -1.05 -3.83
CA ALA A 147 -22.11 -0.39 -2.57
C ALA A 147 -21.03 -1.13 -1.75
N GLN A 148 -20.59 -2.31 -2.19
CA GLN A 148 -19.52 -3.03 -1.51
C GLN A 148 -18.27 -2.17 -1.38
N SER A 149 -17.72 -2.06 -0.16
CA SER A 149 -16.59 -1.19 0.14
C SER A 149 -15.37 -1.46 -0.76
N ILE A 150 -14.95 -2.73 -0.90
CA ILE A 150 -13.84 -3.12 -1.77
C ILE A 150 -14.10 -2.72 -3.23
N ARG A 151 -15.33 -2.97 -3.73
CA ARG A 151 -15.72 -2.63 -5.10
C ARG A 151 -15.60 -1.14 -5.37
N ARG A 152 -16.06 -0.30 -4.45
CA ARG A 152 -15.95 1.16 -4.54
C ARG A 152 -14.50 1.68 -4.52
N THR A 153 -13.56 0.91 -4.00
CA THR A 153 -12.15 1.32 -4.02
C THR A 153 -11.47 1.12 -5.37
N VAL A 154 -12.05 0.34 -6.30
CA VAL A 154 -11.40 -0.02 -7.56
C VAL A 154 -12.25 0.14 -8.81
N VAL A 155 -13.59 0.08 -8.70
CA VAL A 155 -14.49 0.27 -9.85
C VAL A 155 -14.88 1.75 -9.94
N PRO A 156 -14.65 2.44 -11.08
CA PRO A 156 -14.94 3.86 -11.23
C PRO A 156 -16.43 4.14 -11.23
N VAL A 157 -16.78 5.35 -10.83
CA VAL A 157 -18.13 5.93 -10.86
C VAL A 157 -18.12 7.28 -11.57
N THR A 158 -19.26 7.71 -12.13
CA THR A 158 -19.34 8.96 -12.92
C THR A 158 -18.96 10.20 -12.12
N ALA A 159 -19.11 10.19 -10.78
CA ALA A 159 -18.69 11.30 -9.94
C ALA A 159 -17.19 11.66 -10.11
N GLU A 160 -16.34 10.70 -10.49
CA GLU A 160 -14.91 10.93 -10.74
C GLU A 160 -14.63 11.72 -12.03
N LEU A 161 -15.62 11.90 -12.89
CA LEU A 161 -15.48 12.66 -14.15
C LEU A 161 -15.67 14.16 -13.94
N PHE A 162 -16.09 14.58 -12.77
CA PHE A 162 -16.38 15.97 -12.44
C PHE A 162 -15.49 16.43 -11.30
N SER A 163 -14.80 17.56 -11.51
CA SER A 163 -14.05 18.21 -10.42
C SER A 163 -15.00 19.02 -9.55
N SER A 164 -14.92 18.85 -8.24
CA SER A 164 -15.66 19.60 -7.24
C SER A 164 -14.82 20.75 -6.69
N LYS A 165 -15.49 21.77 -6.12
CA LYS A 165 -14.79 22.89 -5.48
C LYS A 165 -13.93 22.38 -4.31
N GLY A 166 -12.63 22.67 -4.35
CA GLY A 166 -11.68 22.25 -3.33
C GLY A 166 -10.86 20.99 -3.73
N GLU A 167 -11.19 20.35 -4.84
CA GLU A 167 -10.33 19.30 -5.40
C GLU A 167 -9.14 19.92 -6.16
N ALA A 168 -7.99 19.25 -6.10
CA ALA A 168 -6.78 19.63 -6.82
C ALA A 168 -6.15 18.39 -7.47
N GLU A 169 -5.48 18.60 -8.62
CA GLU A 169 -4.75 17.52 -9.29
C GLU A 169 -3.58 17.01 -8.44
N ASP A 170 -2.92 17.89 -7.69
CA ASP A 170 -1.92 17.58 -6.66
C ASP A 170 -2.43 17.93 -5.26
N PRO A 171 -3.30 17.11 -4.67
CA PRO A 171 -3.93 17.42 -3.39
C PRO A 171 -2.94 17.44 -2.22
N LEU A 172 -1.77 16.84 -2.40
CA LEU A 172 -0.71 16.82 -1.40
C LEU A 172 0.38 17.88 -1.66
N GLY A 173 0.37 18.60 -2.77
CA GLY A 173 1.40 19.58 -3.14
C GLY A 173 2.79 18.94 -3.31
N GLU A 174 2.87 17.71 -3.79
CA GLU A 174 4.13 16.99 -3.93
C GLU A 174 5.06 17.61 -4.97
N GLU A 175 4.49 18.26 -5.99
CA GLU A 175 5.28 18.91 -7.06
C GLU A 175 6.10 20.07 -6.54
N SER A 176 5.55 20.86 -5.59
CA SER A 176 6.26 21.99 -5.00
C SER A 176 7.45 21.57 -4.13
N ASP A 177 7.40 20.33 -3.62
CA ASP A 177 8.43 19.75 -2.74
C ASP A 177 9.37 18.79 -3.50
N SER A 178 9.32 18.79 -4.84
CA SER A 178 10.12 17.90 -5.70
C SER A 178 11.41 18.58 -6.16
N PRO A 179 12.53 18.38 -5.49
CA PRO A 179 13.82 18.99 -5.89
C PRO A 179 14.36 18.40 -7.19
N VAL A 180 14.02 17.15 -7.49
CA VAL A 180 14.31 16.46 -8.73
C VAL A 180 13.12 15.56 -9.11
N PRO A 181 12.86 15.31 -10.40
CA PRO A 181 11.74 14.47 -10.81
C PRO A 181 11.76 13.10 -10.13
N GLY A 182 10.62 12.69 -9.59
CA GLY A 182 10.48 11.41 -8.91
C GLY A 182 10.94 11.38 -7.44
N LEU A 183 11.31 12.53 -6.86
CA LEU A 183 11.65 12.62 -5.44
C LEU A 183 10.89 13.77 -4.79
N VAL A 184 10.20 13.51 -3.69
CA VAL A 184 9.55 14.53 -2.86
C VAL A 184 10.29 14.64 -1.54
N HIS A 185 10.74 15.84 -1.19
CA HIS A 185 11.52 16.13 0.02
C HIS A 185 10.87 17.25 0.82
N ARG A 186 9.78 16.94 1.52
CA ARG A 186 9.02 17.88 2.36
C ARG A 186 9.56 17.99 3.78
N TYR A 187 10.00 16.87 4.34
CA TYR A 187 10.47 16.78 5.72
C TYR A 187 11.99 16.72 5.76
N PRO A 188 12.64 17.36 6.73
CA PRO A 188 14.11 17.52 6.73
C PRO A 188 14.88 16.21 6.80
N ASP A 189 14.28 15.14 7.33
CA ASP A 189 14.93 13.87 7.65
C ASP A 189 14.48 12.68 6.78
N ARG A 190 13.52 12.92 5.89
CA ARG A 190 12.96 11.83 5.08
C ARG A 190 12.56 12.28 3.67
N ALA A 191 12.67 11.36 2.72
CA ALA A 191 12.27 11.58 1.36
C ALA A 191 11.32 10.48 0.87
N LEU A 192 10.39 10.88 0.00
CA LEU A 192 9.50 9.98 -0.72
C LEU A 192 10.07 9.80 -2.13
N PHE A 193 10.46 8.59 -2.49
CA PHE A 193 11.04 8.26 -3.78
C PHE A 193 10.03 7.52 -4.65
N LEU A 194 9.56 8.19 -5.70
CA LEU A 194 8.58 7.69 -6.66
C LEU A 194 9.30 6.89 -7.74
N VAL A 195 9.35 5.56 -7.57
CA VAL A 195 10.19 4.67 -8.39
C VAL A 195 9.44 4.06 -9.57
N THR A 196 8.11 4.17 -9.60
CA THR A 196 7.26 3.66 -10.69
C THR A 196 5.95 4.44 -10.75
N ASP A 197 5.36 4.54 -11.92
CA ASP A 197 4.01 5.06 -12.14
C ASP A 197 2.97 3.94 -12.35
N PHE A 198 3.39 2.69 -12.20
CA PHE A 198 2.59 1.52 -12.46
C PHE A 198 2.09 0.86 -11.16
N CYS A 199 0.81 0.46 -11.15
CA CYS A 199 0.21 -0.40 -10.12
C CYS A 199 -0.41 -1.65 -10.74
N SER A 200 -0.46 -2.71 -9.96
CA SER A 200 -1.20 -3.93 -10.34
C SER A 200 -2.72 -3.70 -10.35
N THR A 201 -3.20 -2.84 -9.46
CA THR A 201 -4.61 -2.41 -9.34
C THR A 201 -4.64 -0.92 -9.08
N TYR A 202 -5.50 -0.17 -9.75
CA TYR A 202 -5.63 1.27 -9.57
C TYR A 202 -6.74 1.61 -8.59
N CYS A 203 -6.35 2.14 -7.43
CA CYS A 203 -7.28 2.58 -6.39
C CYS A 203 -7.95 3.90 -6.79
N ARG A 204 -9.30 3.99 -6.68
CA ARG A 204 -10.06 5.18 -7.09
C ARG A 204 -9.83 6.40 -6.19
N TYR A 205 -9.34 6.20 -4.98
CA TYR A 205 -8.97 7.24 -4.01
C TYR A 205 -7.48 7.64 -4.09
N CYS A 206 -6.79 7.35 -5.19
CA CYS A 206 -5.36 7.58 -5.33
C CYS A 206 -5.03 9.09 -5.38
N THR A 207 -4.26 9.58 -4.41
CA THR A 207 -3.79 10.98 -4.37
C THR A 207 -2.80 11.31 -5.47
N ARG A 208 -2.25 10.30 -6.17
CA ARG A 208 -1.34 10.42 -7.30
C ARG A 208 -1.97 10.00 -8.63
N SER A 209 -3.32 10.08 -8.73
CA SER A 209 -4.06 9.73 -9.95
C SER A 209 -3.59 10.51 -11.19
N ARG A 210 -3.01 11.71 -11.00
CA ARG A 210 -2.44 12.53 -12.08
C ARG A 210 -1.23 11.87 -12.77
N MET A 211 -0.49 11.00 -12.07
CA MET A 211 0.72 10.34 -12.60
C MET A 211 0.56 8.83 -12.79
N VAL A 212 -0.17 8.15 -11.90
CA VAL A 212 -0.27 6.69 -11.89
C VAL A 212 -1.07 6.19 -13.09
N GLY A 213 -0.49 5.24 -13.83
CA GLY A 213 -1.10 4.65 -15.03
C GLY A 213 -1.10 5.55 -16.27
N ARG A 214 -0.50 6.74 -16.19
CA ARG A 214 -0.35 7.69 -17.30
C ARG A 214 1.11 7.69 -17.75
N SER A 215 1.54 6.65 -18.45
CA SER A 215 2.93 6.52 -18.93
C SER A 215 3.34 7.72 -19.76
N SER A 216 4.09 8.65 -19.18
CA SER A 216 4.73 9.75 -19.89
C SER A 216 6.06 9.33 -20.53
N GLY A 217 6.42 8.04 -20.47
CA GLY A 217 7.63 7.48 -21.10
C GLY A 217 8.96 7.88 -20.43
N GLU A 218 9.00 9.01 -19.75
CA GLU A 218 10.20 9.52 -19.08
C GLU A 218 10.16 9.41 -17.56
N SER A 219 8.97 9.30 -16.96
CA SER A 219 8.81 9.15 -15.53
C SER A 219 9.18 7.74 -15.08
N CYS A 220 10.05 7.63 -14.08
CA CYS A 220 10.50 6.38 -13.46
C CYS A 220 11.54 5.58 -14.27
N SER A 221 12.36 6.28 -15.07
CA SER A 221 13.53 5.67 -15.73
C SER A 221 14.71 5.53 -14.76
N ARG A 222 15.63 4.61 -15.06
CA ARG A 222 16.89 4.46 -14.29
C ARG A 222 17.69 5.76 -14.20
N ARG A 223 17.68 6.58 -15.25
CA ARG A 223 18.31 7.91 -15.26
C ARG A 223 17.69 8.86 -14.23
N GLN A 224 16.37 8.82 -14.04
CA GLN A 224 15.71 9.60 -12.98
C GLN A 224 16.06 9.06 -11.59
N TRP A 225 16.07 7.73 -11.42
CA TRP A 225 16.49 7.12 -10.17
C TRP A 225 17.91 7.55 -9.77
N GLU A 226 18.83 7.61 -10.73
CA GLU A 226 20.20 8.10 -10.47
C GLU A 226 20.23 9.56 -10.02
N LYS A 227 19.40 10.45 -10.59
CA LYS A 227 19.29 11.82 -10.13
C LYS A 227 18.74 11.92 -8.71
N ALA A 228 17.69 11.14 -8.41
CA ALA A 228 17.10 11.09 -7.07
C ALA A 228 18.10 10.56 -6.04
N LEU A 229 18.82 9.49 -6.36
CA LEU A 229 19.87 8.93 -5.51
C LEU A 229 21.00 9.91 -5.27
N ALA A 230 21.46 10.62 -6.30
CA ALA A 230 22.50 11.66 -6.18
C ALA A 230 22.03 12.81 -5.28
N TYR A 231 20.78 13.22 -5.35
CA TYR A 231 20.21 14.21 -4.45
C TYR A 231 20.18 13.69 -3.00
N ILE A 232 19.68 12.46 -2.77
CA ILE A 232 19.66 11.87 -1.43
C ILE A 232 21.07 11.81 -0.86
N GLU A 233 22.07 11.38 -1.63
CA GLU A 233 23.47 11.30 -1.22
C GLU A 233 24.06 12.68 -0.88
N ALA A 234 23.66 13.73 -1.59
CA ALA A 234 24.10 15.10 -1.35
C ALA A 234 23.45 15.77 -0.14
N VAL A 235 22.39 15.18 0.44
CA VAL A 235 21.64 15.75 1.57
C VAL A 235 21.72 14.84 2.81
N PRO A 236 22.76 14.96 3.65
CA PRO A 236 23.01 14.04 4.77
C PRO A 236 21.95 14.01 5.87
N LYS A 237 21.02 14.95 5.87
CA LYS A 237 19.88 14.96 6.80
C LYS A 237 18.83 13.90 6.46
N ILE A 238 18.75 13.42 5.21
CA ILE A 238 17.81 12.39 4.79
C ILE A 238 18.30 11.04 5.31
N ARG A 239 17.68 10.56 6.38
CA ARG A 239 17.97 9.27 7.01
C ARG A 239 16.95 8.18 6.68
N ASP A 240 15.77 8.56 6.21
CA ASP A 240 14.62 7.69 5.95
C ASP A 240 14.13 7.90 4.51
N VAL A 241 14.10 6.83 3.72
CA VAL A 241 13.65 6.86 2.33
C VAL A 241 12.48 5.91 2.14
N LEU A 242 11.32 6.45 1.75
CA LEU A 242 10.12 5.68 1.41
C LEU A 242 10.05 5.48 -0.11
N LEU A 243 10.22 4.26 -0.57
CA LEU A 243 9.92 3.86 -1.95
C LEU A 243 8.42 3.79 -2.16
N SER A 244 7.90 4.47 -3.18
CA SER A 244 6.49 4.57 -3.53
C SER A 244 6.33 4.95 -5.02
N GLY A 245 5.28 5.72 -5.36
CA GLY A 245 4.95 6.15 -6.71
C GLY A 245 3.62 5.56 -7.14
N GLY A 246 3.64 4.63 -8.12
CA GLY A 246 2.68 3.56 -8.25
C GLY A 246 2.91 2.55 -7.13
N ASP A 247 3.11 1.29 -7.43
CA ASP A 247 3.43 0.30 -6.39
C ASP A 247 4.82 -0.30 -6.64
N PRO A 248 5.81 -0.03 -5.77
CA PRO A 248 7.20 -0.48 -5.95
C PRO A 248 7.35 -1.99 -6.08
N LEU A 249 6.47 -2.79 -5.45
CA LEU A 249 6.54 -4.24 -5.57
C LEU A 249 6.07 -4.77 -6.92
N THR A 250 5.61 -3.91 -7.83
CA THR A 250 5.36 -4.29 -9.23
C THR A 250 6.63 -4.30 -10.09
N LEU A 251 7.70 -3.70 -9.60
CA LEU A 251 9.01 -3.77 -10.27
C LEU A 251 9.54 -5.20 -10.31
N PRO A 252 10.32 -5.57 -11.34
CA PRO A 252 11.12 -6.78 -11.35
C PRO A 252 12.08 -6.86 -10.16
N ASP A 253 12.43 -8.08 -9.73
CA ASP A 253 13.30 -8.28 -8.56
C ASP A 253 14.66 -7.61 -8.72
N ASP A 254 15.25 -7.68 -9.91
CA ASP A 254 16.55 -7.09 -10.24
C ASP A 254 16.55 -5.56 -10.19
N GLU A 255 15.48 -4.92 -10.64
CA GLU A 255 15.33 -3.46 -10.57
C GLU A 255 15.11 -2.98 -9.14
N LEU A 256 14.25 -3.65 -8.39
CA LEU A 256 14.01 -3.35 -6.98
C LEU A 256 15.29 -3.57 -6.16
N GLU A 257 15.99 -4.67 -6.42
CA GLU A 257 17.26 -4.97 -5.76
C GLU A 257 18.33 -3.91 -6.04
N TRP A 258 18.43 -3.46 -7.29
CA TRP A 258 19.35 -2.40 -7.66
C TRP A 258 19.09 -1.11 -6.86
N LEU A 259 17.82 -0.70 -6.73
CA LEU A 259 17.43 0.46 -5.93
C LEU A 259 17.84 0.31 -4.46
N LEU A 260 17.50 -0.83 -3.86
CA LEU A 260 17.83 -1.11 -2.46
C LEU A 260 19.33 -1.12 -2.22
N MET A 261 20.11 -1.74 -3.13
CA MET A 261 21.56 -1.76 -3.07
C MET A 261 22.15 -0.34 -3.13
N ARG A 262 21.63 0.51 -4.03
CA ARG A 262 22.11 1.89 -4.16
C ARG A 262 21.80 2.71 -2.92
N LEU A 263 20.58 2.62 -2.37
CA LEU A 263 20.22 3.32 -1.14
C LEU A 263 21.05 2.86 0.06
N ARG A 264 21.34 1.58 0.19
CA ARG A 264 22.16 1.03 1.29
C ARG A 264 23.63 1.41 1.21
N ARG A 265 24.11 1.90 0.08
CA ARG A 265 25.47 2.45 -0.07
C ARG A 265 25.59 3.90 0.41
N ILE A 266 24.47 4.60 0.62
CA ILE A 266 24.46 5.95 1.15
C ILE A 266 24.56 5.88 2.68
N PRO A 267 25.66 6.34 3.30
CA PRO A 267 25.96 6.05 4.71
C PRO A 267 24.92 6.59 5.70
N HIS A 268 24.30 7.73 5.39
CA HIS A 268 23.34 8.39 6.29
C HIS A 268 21.90 7.87 6.10
N VAL A 269 21.61 7.03 5.10
CA VAL A 269 20.30 6.40 4.94
C VAL A 269 20.20 5.22 5.92
N GLU A 270 19.54 5.46 7.04
CA GLU A 270 19.38 4.49 8.12
C GLU A 270 18.25 3.50 7.83
N ILE A 271 17.11 3.99 7.32
CA ILE A 271 15.89 3.21 7.12
C ILE A 271 15.43 3.34 5.66
N VAL A 272 15.09 2.21 5.05
CA VAL A 272 14.35 2.18 3.78
C VAL A 272 12.99 1.58 4.03
N ARG A 273 11.95 2.22 3.52
CA ARG A 273 10.57 1.74 3.61
C ARG A 273 10.00 1.49 2.21
N ILE A 274 9.15 0.51 2.08
CA ILE A 274 8.38 0.24 0.85
C ILE A 274 6.91 0.42 1.17
N GLY A 275 6.24 1.38 0.52
CA GLY A 275 4.79 1.56 0.59
C GLY A 275 4.11 0.77 -0.52
N THR A 276 3.25 -0.18 -0.20
CA THR A 276 2.66 -1.10 -1.18
C THR A 276 1.25 -1.57 -0.81
N LYS A 277 0.43 -1.82 -1.83
CA LYS A 277 -0.84 -2.54 -1.70
C LYS A 277 -0.75 -3.98 -2.25
N VAL A 278 0.39 -4.36 -2.80
CA VAL A 278 0.59 -5.67 -3.45
C VAL A 278 0.18 -6.86 -2.58
N PRO A 279 0.48 -6.95 -1.28
CA PRO A 279 0.01 -8.08 -0.48
C PRO A 279 -1.51 -8.27 -0.50
N MET A 280 -2.29 -7.19 -0.67
CA MET A 280 -3.76 -7.22 -0.71
C MET A 280 -4.29 -7.49 -2.12
N VAL A 281 -3.66 -6.92 -3.16
CA VAL A 281 -4.20 -6.95 -4.54
C VAL A 281 -3.48 -7.93 -5.47
N LEU A 282 -2.31 -8.42 -5.07
CA LEU A 282 -1.45 -9.33 -5.84
C LEU A 282 -0.57 -10.18 -4.90
N PRO A 283 -1.14 -10.91 -3.94
CA PRO A 283 -0.35 -11.65 -2.94
C PRO A 283 0.65 -12.65 -3.55
N GLN A 284 0.40 -13.16 -4.76
CA GLN A 284 1.28 -14.06 -5.51
C GLN A 284 2.67 -13.43 -5.78
N ARG A 285 2.78 -12.09 -5.74
CA ARG A 285 4.06 -11.38 -5.91
C ARG A 285 5.01 -11.58 -4.74
N ILE A 286 4.50 -11.88 -3.56
CA ILE A 286 5.32 -12.11 -2.37
C ILE A 286 5.90 -13.52 -2.42
N THR A 287 6.85 -13.70 -3.31
CA THR A 287 7.55 -14.97 -3.54
C THR A 287 8.69 -15.16 -2.53
N SER A 288 9.12 -16.42 -2.34
CA SER A 288 10.30 -16.72 -1.51
C SER A 288 11.59 -16.08 -2.05
N ASN A 289 11.68 -15.84 -3.36
CA ASN A 289 12.83 -15.13 -3.95
C ASN A 289 12.81 -13.66 -3.56
N LEU A 290 11.65 -13.00 -3.67
CA LEU A 290 11.49 -11.61 -3.25
C LEU A 290 11.84 -11.44 -1.76
N THR A 291 11.25 -12.25 -0.88
CA THR A 291 11.48 -12.10 0.57
C THR A 291 12.93 -12.37 0.96
N ARG A 292 13.58 -13.34 0.31
CA ARG A 292 15.01 -13.62 0.50
C ARG A 292 15.88 -12.47 0.00
N MET A 293 15.51 -11.82 -1.09
CA MET A 293 16.20 -10.65 -1.62
C MET A 293 16.03 -9.46 -0.66
N LEU A 294 14.79 -9.14 -0.25
CA LEU A 294 14.49 -8.01 0.65
C LEU A 294 15.22 -8.14 2.00
N LYS A 295 15.29 -9.35 2.56
CA LYS A 295 15.99 -9.64 3.83
C LYS A 295 17.46 -9.16 3.85
N ARG A 296 18.13 -9.07 2.70
CA ARG A 296 19.53 -8.64 2.62
C ARG A 296 19.74 -7.15 2.83
N TYR A 297 18.65 -6.36 2.78
CA TYR A 297 18.71 -4.89 2.76
C TYR A 297 18.15 -4.24 4.02
N HIS A 298 18.23 -4.93 5.17
CA HIS A 298 17.87 -4.35 6.46
C HIS A 298 18.77 -3.14 6.85
N PRO A 299 18.19 -2.19 7.62
CA PRO A 299 16.81 -2.05 8.09
C PRO A 299 15.83 -1.68 6.97
N LEU A 300 14.92 -2.60 6.65
CA LEU A 300 13.89 -2.44 5.61
C LEU A 300 12.52 -2.70 6.23
N TRP A 301 11.56 -1.81 5.98
CA TRP A 301 10.17 -1.92 6.44
C TRP A 301 9.22 -1.97 5.26
N VAL A 302 8.14 -2.70 5.38
CA VAL A 302 7.06 -2.74 4.38
C VAL A 302 5.78 -2.19 4.99
N ASN A 303 5.32 -1.05 4.48
CA ASN A 303 4.06 -0.43 4.86
C ASN A 303 2.97 -0.91 3.91
N ILE A 304 2.03 -1.68 4.42
CA ILE A 304 0.96 -2.30 3.64
C ILE A 304 -0.27 -1.41 3.65
N HIS A 305 -0.77 -1.09 2.47
CA HIS A 305 -2.03 -0.38 2.31
C HIS A 305 -3.18 -1.40 2.28
N CYS A 306 -3.88 -1.54 3.40
CA CYS A 306 -5.07 -2.37 3.57
C CYS A 306 -6.25 -1.45 3.91
N THR A 307 -7.28 -1.41 3.07
CA THR A 307 -8.40 -0.48 3.20
C THR A 307 -9.67 -1.12 3.76
N HIS A 308 -9.76 -2.44 3.76
CA HIS A 308 -10.93 -3.15 4.26
C HIS A 308 -10.55 -4.51 4.84
N PRO A 309 -11.20 -4.99 5.91
CA PRO A 309 -10.93 -6.32 6.48
C PRO A 309 -11.08 -7.47 5.49
N ASP A 310 -11.98 -7.38 4.52
CA ASP A 310 -12.19 -8.42 3.50
C ASP A 310 -11.00 -8.57 2.54
N GLU A 311 -10.04 -7.65 2.53
CA GLU A 311 -8.78 -7.80 1.81
C GLU A 311 -7.84 -8.81 2.51
N LEU A 312 -8.07 -9.10 3.80
CA LEU A 312 -7.28 -10.05 4.58
C LEU A 312 -7.70 -11.50 4.29
N THR A 313 -7.59 -11.89 3.05
CA THR A 313 -7.82 -13.26 2.60
C THR A 313 -6.71 -14.21 3.09
N ALA A 314 -6.92 -15.52 2.98
CA ALA A 314 -5.88 -16.50 3.30
C ALA A 314 -4.59 -16.25 2.47
N GLU A 315 -4.73 -15.85 1.21
CA GLU A 315 -3.63 -15.51 0.32
C GLU A 315 -2.87 -14.24 0.79
N ALA A 316 -3.59 -13.22 1.22
CA ALA A 316 -3.00 -11.98 1.72
C ALA A 316 -2.29 -12.21 3.07
N VAL A 317 -2.91 -12.98 3.96
CA VAL A 317 -2.31 -13.38 5.25
C VAL A 317 -1.03 -14.15 5.03
N GLU A 318 -1.03 -15.13 4.12
CA GLU A 318 0.17 -15.90 3.75
C GLU A 318 1.27 -14.99 3.18
N ALA A 319 0.92 -14.03 2.33
CA ALA A 319 1.87 -13.06 1.78
C ALA A 319 2.52 -12.22 2.89
N CYS A 320 1.72 -11.74 3.85
CA CYS A 320 2.22 -11.00 5.02
C CYS A 320 3.10 -11.87 5.91
N ALA A 321 2.69 -13.13 6.16
CA ALA A 321 3.47 -14.08 6.94
C ALA A 321 4.85 -14.31 6.32
N ARG A 322 4.95 -14.48 4.99
CA ARG A 322 6.23 -14.63 4.30
C ARG A 322 7.18 -13.45 4.48
N LEU A 323 6.65 -12.23 4.49
CA LEU A 323 7.45 -11.03 4.78
C LEU A 323 7.92 -11.03 6.23
N SER A 324 7.00 -11.29 7.17
CA SER A 324 7.29 -11.34 8.60
C SER A 324 8.29 -12.43 8.96
N ASP A 325 8.13 -13.66 8.42
CA ASP A 325 9.04 -14.78 8.64
C ASP A 325 10.45 -14.53 8.06
N ALA A 326 10.53 -13.67 7.04
CA ALA A 326 11.82 -13.20 6.54
C ALA A 326 12.46 -12.14 7.44
N GLY A 327 11.80 -11.75 8.55
CA GLY A 327 12.26 -10.74 9.48
C GLY A 327 12.01 -9.30 9.02
N ILE A 328 11.10 -9.08 8.06
CA ILE A 328 10.77 -7.76 7.54
C ILE A 328 9.63 -7.17 8.38
N PRO A 329 9.86 -6.08 9.14
CA PRO A 329 8.80 -5.40 9.88
C PRO A 329 7.69 -4.91 8.95
N LEU A 330 6.45 -5.12 9.37
CA LEU A 330 5.26 -4.69 8.65
C LEU A 330 4.59 -3.52 9.38
N GLY A 331 4.23 -2.50 8.62
CA GLY A 331 3.35 -1.43 9.06
C GLY A 331 2.04 -1.50 8.28
N SER A 332 0.94 -1.04 8.87
CA SER A 332 -0.33 -0.87 8.18
C SER A 332 -0.60 0.60 7.93
N GLN A 333 -0.95 0.92 6.69
CA GLN A 333 -1.59 2.17 6.33
C GLN A 333 -3.06 1.85 6.05
N THR A 334 -3.91 2.19 6.99
CA THR A 334 -5.37 1.98 6.93
C THR A 334 -6.05 3.32 6.69
N VAL A 335 -7.07 3.34 5.86
CA VAL A 335 -7.85 4.54 5.52
C VAL A 335 -9.24 4.43 6.11
#